data_036c110b64db9c6bfce75454bd61fbfa
#
_entry.id   036c110b64db9c6bfce75454bd61fbfa
#
_cell.length_a   1.000
_cell.length_b   1.000
_cell.length_c   1.000
_cell.angle_alpha   90.00
_cell.angle_beta   90.00
_cell.angle_gamma   90.00
#
_symmetry.space_group_name_H-M   'P 1'
#
loop_
_entity.id
_entity.type
_entity.pdbx_description
1 polymer ?
#
loop_
_entity_poly.entity_id
_entity_poly.type
_entity_poly.pdbx_seq_one_letter_code
_entity_poly.pdbx_strand_id
1 'polypeptide(L)'
;MLKLQSWKFDVPDRLFYSIQKDWDNCYSHDCFKELIPEFYMNNVDFLKNKLNLDLGRRQSGEQVSDVELPKWAGGDADYFLFMSRKALESEYVSQRLHLWIDLIFGCKQMGKAAQDAKNIFNPRSYEGFIDLDSIKGWS
;
A
#
# COMPACT_ATOMS: atom_id res chain seq x y z
N MET A 1 11.58 9.70 2.58
CA MET A 1 11.70 8.39 3.26
C MET A 1 13.04 8.23 3.97
N LEU A 2 14.20 8.32 3.31
CA LEU A 2 15.54 8.24 3.94
C LEU A 2 15.72 9.23 5.11
N LYS A 3 15.20 10.45 4.98
CA LYS A 3 15.31 11.48 6.02
C LYS A 3 14.57 11.11 7.31
N LEU A 4 13.43 10.43 7.21
CA LEU A 4 12.65 9.98 8.37
C LEU A 4 13.33 8.81 9.10
N GLN A 5 14.16 8.05 8.42
CA GLN A 5 14.89 6.90 8.94
C GLN A 5 16.36 7.25 9.25
N SER A 6 16.67 8.53 9.53
CA SER A 6 18.04 8.99 9.82
C SER A 6 19.05 8.59 8.74
N TRP A 7 18.68 8.71 7.46
CA TRP A 7 19.50 8.37 6.28
C TRP A 7 19.87 6.88 6.17
N LYS A 8 19.20 6.01 6.91
CA LYS A 8 19.36 4.56 6.80
C LYS A 8 18.10 3.93 6.22
N PHE A 9 18.27 2.90 5.42
CA PHE A 9 17.15 2.06 5.03
C PHE A 9 16.62 1.31 6.25
N ASP A 10 15.34 0.97 6.23
CA ASP A 10 14.76 0.08 7.23
C ASP A 10 15.37 -1.32 7.14
N VAL A 11 15.05 -2.17 8.10
CA VAL A 11 15.45 -3.58 8.11
C VAL A 11 15.07 -4.24 6.78
N PRO A 12 16.00 -4.94 6.10
CA PRO A 12 15.76 -5.48 4.76
C PRO A 12 14.49 -6.33 4.62
N ASP A 13 14.12 -7.06 5.67
CA ASP A 13 12.90 -7.87 5.69
C ASP A 13 11.60 -7.06 5.70
N ARG A 14 11.65 -5.76 5.98
CA ARG A 14 10.51 -4.83 5.94
C ARG A 14 10.42 -4.02 4.67
N LEU A 15 11.47 -4.03 3.86
CA LEU A 15 11.46 -3.32 2.58
C LEU A 15 10.46 -3.97 1.62
N PHE A 16 10.01 -3.18 0.66
CA PHE A 16 9.21 -3.67 -0.45
C PHE A 16 10.11 -4.42 -1.43
N TYR A 17 10.17 -5.74 -1.34
CA TYR A 17 11.04 -6.58 -2.16
C TYR A 17 10.30 -7.66 -2.95
N SER A 18 9.02 -7.91 -2.68
CA SER A 18 8.23 -8.94 -3.38
C SER A 18 6.78 -8.53 -3.46
N ILE A 19 6.25 -8.48 -4.68
CA ILE A 19 4.82 -8.23 -4.94
C ILE A 19 3.95 -9.30 -4.28
N GLN A 20 4.33 -10.57 -4.44
CA GLN A 20 3.53 -11.68 -3.90
C GLN A 20 3.43 -11.60 -2.38
N LYS A 21 4.54 -11.35 -1.70
CA LYS A 21 4.54 -11.23 -0.23
C LYS A 21 3.68 -10.06 0.25
N ASP A 22 3.78 -8.91 -0.41
CA ASP A 22 2.98 -7.75 -0.01
C ASP A 22 1.50 -7.95 -0.33
N TRP A 23 1.20 -8.64 -1.42
CA TRP A 23 -0.17 -9.05 -1.74
C TRP A 23 -0.76 -9.98 -0.67
N ASP A 24 0.00 -11.00 -0.26
CA ASP A 24 -0.40 -11.92 0.80
C ASP A 24 -0.62 -11.17 2.13
N ASN A 25 0.24 -10.19 2.43
CA ASN A 25 0.11 -9.34 3.61
C ASN A 25 -1.17 -8.47 3.59
N CYS A 26 -1.65 -8.02 2.43
CA CYS A 26 -2.90 -7.26 2.33
C CYS A 26 -4.13 -8.06 2.79
N TYR A 27 -4.06 -9.38 2.72
CA TYR A 27 -5.12 -10.29 3.19
C TYR A 27 -4.90 -10.79 4.62
N SER A 28 -3.77 -10.46 5.24
CA SER A 28 -3.51 -10.84 6.63
C SER A 28 -4.24 -9.91 7.60
N HIS A 29 -4.63 -10.43 8.75
CA HIS A 29 -5.27 -9.63 9.80
C HIS A 29 -4.33 -8.60 10.45
N ASP A 30 -3.04 -8.74 10.24
CA ASP A 30 -2.00 -7.98 10.95
C ASP A 30 -1.42 -6.84 10.10
N CYS A 31 -1.77 -6.74 8.82
CA CYS A 31 -1.15 -5.80 7.93
C CYS A 31 -2.17 -5.15 6.97
N PHE A 32 -2.38 -3.85 7.14
CA PHE A 32 -3.25 -3.04 6.29
C PHE A 32 -2.41 -2.28 5.25
N LYS A 33 -1.90 -3.00 4.26
CA LYS A 33 -1.19 -2.37 3.16
C LYS A 33 -2.15 -2.03 2.04
N GLU A 34 -1.95 -0.87 1.45
CA GLU A 34 -2.69 -0.39 0.29
C GLU A 34 -1.79 -0.31 -0.93
N LEU A 35 -2.37 -0.48 -2.10
CA LEU A 35 -1.67 -0.27 -3.35
C LEU A 35 -1.45 1.22 -3.58
N ILE A 36 -0.26 1.57 -4.06
CA ILE A 36 0.08 2.96 -4.41
C ILE A 36 -0.23 3.23 -5.88
N PRO A 37 -0.43 4.49 -6.29
CA PRO A 37 -0.77 4.84 -7.66
C PRO A 37 0.23 4.34 -8.70
N GLU A 38 1.49 4.18 -8.33
CA GLU A 38 2.57 3.71 -9.20
C GLU A 38 2.30 2.32 -9.81
N PHE A 39 1.51 1.47 -9.14
CA PHE A 39 1.07 0.17 -9.71
C PHE A 39 0.22 0.33 -10.98
N TYR A 40 -0.31 1.51 -11.23
CA TYR A 40 -1.20 1.81 -12.37
C TYR A 40 -0.62 2.83 -13.33
N MET A 41 0.62 3.27 -13.09
CA MET A 41 1.36 4.20 -13.96
C MET A 41 2.17 3.45 -15.02
N ASN A 42 2.77 4.23 -15.96
CA ASN A 42 3.64 3.69 -17.01
C ASN A 42 5.11 3.69 -16.62
N ASN A 43 5.44 3.77 -15.34
CA ASN A 43 6.82 3.85 -14.88
C ASN A 43 7.15 2.67 -13.96
N VAL A 44 8.08 1.83 -14.39
CA VAL A 44 8.56 0.66 -13.67
C VAL A 44 9.67 0.96 -12.65
N ASP A 45 10.08 2.21 -12.51
CA ASP A 45 11.25 2.60 -11.73
C ASP A 45 11.15 2.23 -10.25
N PHE A 46 9.94 2.23 -9.70
CA PHE A 46 9.72 1.85 -8.31
C PHE A 46 9.93 0.34 -8.04
N LEU A 47 9.98 -0.47 -9.11
CA LEU A 47 10.24 -1.92 -9.06
C LEU A 47 11.71 -2.26 -9.28
N LYS A 48 12.54 -1.27 -9.63
CA LYS A 48 13.94 -1.47 -10.05
C LYS A 48 14.91 -0.71 -9.17
N ASN A 49 15.96 -1.37 -8.73
CA ASN A 49 17.09 -0.74 -8.03
C ASN A 49 18.11 -0.16 -9.02
N LYS A 50 17.66 0.80 -9.84
CA LYS A 50 18.50 1.42 -10.90
C LYS A 50 19.78 2.09 -10.39
N LEU A 51 19.80 2.50 -9.13
CA LEU A 51 20.93 3.18 -8.51
C LEU A 51 21.91 2.20 -7.84
N ASN A 52 21.66 0.90 -7.93
CA ASN A 52 22.44 -0.15 -7.27
C ASN A 52 22.67 0.16 -5.78
N LEU A 53 21.62 0.62 -5.09
CA LEU A 53 21.69 0.89 -3.65
C LEU A 53 21.89 -0.41 -2.89
N ASP A 54 22.73 -0.36 -1.87
CA ASP A 54 22.83 -1.48 -0.92
C ASP A 54 21.65 -1.44 0.05
N LEU A 55 20.63 -2.25 -0.25
CA LEU A 55 19.40 -2.37 0.54
C LEU A 55 19.52 -3.44 1.64
N GLY A 56 20.70 -4.06 1.76
CA GLY A 56 21.00 -5.07 2.77
C GLY A 56 20.53 -6.48 2.40
N ARG A 57 20.74 -7.41 3.36
CA ARG A 57 20.35 -8.82 3.22
C ARG A 57 19.23 -9.17 4.18
N ARG A 58 18.26 -9.93 3.69
CA ARG A 58 17.19 -10.52 4.51
C ARG A 58 17.74 -11.57 5.47
N GLN A 59 16.98 -11.95 6.47
CA GLN A 59 17.33 -13.04 7.38
C GLN A 59 17.55 -14.37 6.64
N SER A 60 16.90 -14.56 5.47
CA SER A 60 17.12 -15.69 4.57
C SER A 60 18.50 -15.70 3.90
N GLY A 61 19.29 -14.61 4.01
CA GLY A 61 20.59 -14.42 3.38
C GLY A 61 20.53 -13.79 1.98
N GLU A 62 19.35 -13.61 1.41
CA GLU A 62 19.17 -13.02 0.07
C GLU A 62 19.36 -11.51 0.10
N GLN A 63 20.09 -10.99 -0.90
CA GLN A 63 20.28 -9.56 -1.10
C GLN A 63 19.00 -8.91 -1.63
N VAL A 64 18.55 -7.83 -0.99
CA VAL A 64 17.45 -7.03 -1.51
C VAL A 64 17.96 -6.14 -2.65
N SER A 65 17.29 -6.17 -3.80
CA SER A 65 17.59 -5.35 -4.97
C SER A 65 16.29 -4.98 -5.69
N ASP A 66 16.10 -5.44 -6.94
CA ASP A 66 14.84 -5.27 -7.67
C ASP A 66 13.69 -5.96 -6.94
N VAL A 67 12.49 -5.45 -7.13
CA VAL A 67 11.28 -6.08 -6.58
C VAL A 67 10.96 -7.37 -7.32
N GLU A 68 10.80 -8.45 -6.58
CA GLU A 68 10.41 -9.74 -7.11
C GLU A 68 8.97 -9.69 -7.63
N LEU A 69 8.81 -9.98 -8.91
CA LEU A 69 7.51 -9.96 -9.58
C LEU A 69 6.80 -11.31 -9.44
N PRO A 70 5.45 -11.32 -9.54
CA PRO A 70 4.69 -12.57 -9.55
C PRO A 70 5.10 -13.44 -10.73
N LYS A 71 5.03 -14.76 -10.56
CA LYS A 71 5.43 -15.73 -11.59
C LYS A 71 4.74 -15.51 -12.94
N TRP A 72 3.47 -15.10 -12.92
CA TRP A 72 2.70 -14.85 -14.14
C TRP A 72 3.23 -13.65 -14.97
N ALA A 73 3.98 -12.72 -14.35
CA ALA A 73 4.59 -11.61 -15.06
C ALA A 73 5.87 -11.99 -15.83
N GLY A 74 6.42 -13.21 -15.61
CA GLY A 74 7.58 -13.70 -16.32
C GLY A 74 8.85 -12.87 -16.15
N GLY A 75 8.94 -12.05 -15.08
CA GLY A 75 10.04 -11.11 -14.85
C GLY A 75 9.94 -9.79 -15.62
N ASP A 76 8.86 -9.59 -16.38
CA ASP A 76 8.61 -8.38 -17.15
C ASP A 76 7.80 -7.37 -16.34
N ALA A 77 8.44 -6.27 -15.92
CA ALA A 77 7.81 -5.23 -15.12
C ALA A 77 6.81 -4.38 -15.92
N ASP A 78 7.05 -4.16 -17.21
CA ASP A 78 6.13 -3.44 -18.08
C ASP A 78 4.85 -4.24 -18.30
N TYR A 79 4.99 -5.54 -18.52
CA TYR A 79 3.85 -6.45 -18.61
C TYR A 79 3.07 -6.51 -17.29
N PHE A 80 3.76 -6.54 -16.14
CA PHE A 80 3.14 -6.48 -14.83
C PHE A 80 2.25 -5.23 -14.68
N LEU A 81 2.77 -4.03 -14.98
CA LEU A 81 2.01 -2.78 -14.89
C LEU A 81 0.87 -2.71 -15.91
N PHE A 82 1.10 -3.19 -17.12
CA PHE A 82 0.05 -3.29 -18.15
C PHE A 82 -1.13 -4.13 -17.65
N MET A 83 -0.86 -5.29 -17.08
CA MET A 83 -1.91 -6.17 -16.54
C MET A 83 -2.60 -5.59 -15.32
N SER A 84 -1.86 -4.89 -14.46
CA SER A 84 -2.43 -4.19 -13.29
C SER A 84 -3.44 -3.12 -13.71
N ARG A 85 -3.10 -2.30 -14.73
CA ARG A 85 -4.03 -1.31 -15.29
C ARG A 85 -5.23 -1.96 -15.97
N LYS A 86 -4.99 -3.00 -16.75
CA LYS A 86 -6.08 -3.75 -17.41
C LYS A 86 -7.06 -4.34 -16.39
N ALA A 87 -6.55 -4.81 -15.25
CA ALA A 87 -7.39 -5.30 -14.15
C ALA A 87 -8.19 -4.16 -13.51
N LEU A 88 -7.56 -3.01 -13.23
CA LEU A 88 -8.22 -1.84 -12.65
C LEU A 88 -9.34 -1.31 -13.56
N GLU A 89 -9.12 -1.28 -14.87
CA GLU A 89 -10.07 -0.78 -15.89
C GLU A 89 -11.06 -1.86 -16.37
N SER A 90 -11.04 -3.02 -15.74
CA SER A 90 -11.94 -4.11 -16.12
C SER A 90 -13.40 -3.78 -15.81
N GLU A 91 -14.30 -4.38 -16.56
CA GLU A 91 -15.75 -4.31 -16.34
C GLU A 91 -16.12 -4.73 -14.90
N TYR A 92 -15.43 -5.73 -14.38
CA TYR A 92 -15.63 -6.22 -13.01
C TYR A 92 -15.40 -5.11 -11.97
N VAL A 93 -14.31 -4.35 -12.09
CA VAL A 93 -14.00 -3.23 -11.19
C VAL A 93 -14.96 -2.08 -11.42
N SER A 94 -15.21 -1.71 -12.67
CA SER A 94 -16.11 -0.60 -13.05
C SER A 94 -17.52 -0.78 -12.47
N GLN A 95 -18.07 -1.97 -12.55
CA GLN A 95 -19.39 -2.28 -11.99
C GLN A 95 -19.45 -2.22 -10.46
N ARG A 96 -18.30 -2.30 -9.77
CA ARG A 96 -18.21 -2.35 -8.31
C ARG A 96 -17.56 -1.13 -7.68
N LEU A 97 -17.09 -0.21 -8.49
CA LEU A 97 -16.38 1.00 -8.02
C LEU A 97 -17.23 1.82 -7.04
N HIS A 98 -18.53 1.91 -7.28
CA HIS A 98 -19.46 2.61 -6.39
C HIS A 98 -19.47 2.02 -4.96
N LEU A 99 -19.29 0.71 -4.80
CA LEU A 99 -19.25 0.07 -3.47
C LEU A 99 -18.04 0.54 -2.67
N TRP A 100 -16.90 0.74 -3.33
CA TRP A 100 -15.71 1.28 -2.72
C TRP A 100 -15.86 2.78 -2.41
N ILE A 101 -16.41 3.54 -3.35
CA ILE A 101 -16.69 4.97 -3.18
C ILE A 101 -17.61 5.21 -1.97
N ASP A 102 -18.63 4.37 -1.78
CA ASP A 102 -19.55 4.45 -0.65
C ASP A 102 -18.84 4.38 0.70
N LEU A 103 -17.74 3.62 0.80
CA LEU A 103 -16.98 3.46 2.04
C LEU A 103 -16.07 4.65 2.33
N ILE A 104 -15.53 5.29 1.30
CA ILE A 104 -14.49 6.32 1.45
C ILE A 104 -15.10 7.73 1.39
N PHE A 105 -16.00 7.98 0.44
CA PHE A 105 -16.55 9.30 0.17
C PHE A 105 -18.09 9.36 0.19
N GLY A 106 -18.75 8.21 0.35
CA GLY A 106 -20.19 8.10 0.17
C GLY A 106 -20.97 7.76 1.44
N CYS A 107 -22.12 7.13 1.24
CA CYS A 107 -23.13 6.91 2.29
C CYS A 107 -22.68 5.98 3.43
N LYS A 108 -21.62 5.19 3.23
CA LYS A 108 -21.08 4.26 4.24
C LYS A 108 -19.84 4.79 4.94
N GLN A 109 -19.54 6.08 4.81
CA GLN A 109 -18.42 6.72 5.48
C GLN A 109 -18.69 6.98 6.97
N MET A 110 -19.93 7.31 7.33
CA MET A 110 -20.30 7.73 8.68
C MET A 110 -21.64 7.15 9.13
N GLY A 111 -21.93 7.24 10.43
CA GLY A 111 -23.20 6.91 11.03
C GLY A 111 -23.55 5.42 11.00
N LYS A 112 -24.85 5.09 11.01
CA LYS A 112 -25.36 3.71 11.07
C LYS A 112 -24.92 2.88 9.85
N ALA A 113 -24.91 3.47 8.66
CA ALA A 113 -24.49 2.77 7.45
C ALA A 113 -23.02 2.33 7.48
N ALA A 114 -22.13 3.15 8.08
CA ALA A 114 -20.74 2.77 8.30
C ALA A 114 -20.62 1.61 9.31
N GLN A 115 -21.41 1.64 10.39
CA GLN A 115 -21.45 0.55 11.37
C GLN A 115 -21.90 -0.77 10.73
N ASP A 116 -22.98 -0.74 9.95
CA ASP A 116 -23.50 -1.93 9.27
C ASP A 116 -22.52 -2.48 8.22
N ALA A 117 -21.75 -1.59 7.58
CA ALA A 117 -20.67 -1.94 6.65
C ALA A 117 -19.35 -2.34 7.34
N LYS A 118 -19.29 -2.30 8.68
CA LYS A 118 -18.07 -2.52 9.49
C LYS A 118 -16.92 -1.57 9.12
N ASN A 119 -17.24 -0.40 8.58
CA ASN A 119 -16.31 0.66 8.20
C ASN A 119 -16.17 1.65 9.38
N ILE A 120 -15.59 1.17 10.47
CA ILE A 120 -15.42 1.93 11.71
C ILE A 120 -13.95 1.95 12.08
N PHE A 121 -13.45 3.15 12.38
CA PHE A 121 -12.10 3.39 12.82
C PHE A 121 -12.04 3.68 14.32
N ASN A 122 -10.82 3.76 14.85
CA ASN A 122 -10.62 4.20 16.23
C ASN A 122 -11.25 5.60 16.41
N PRO A 123 -12.05 5.86 17.46
CA PRO A 123 -12.69 7.15 17.68
C PRO A 123 -11.72 8.34 17.60
N ARG A 124 -10.47 8.15 18.01
CA ARG A 124 -9.43 9.19 17.95
C ARG A 124 -9.00 9.58 16.53
N SER A 125 -9.41 8.79 15.51
CA SER A 125 -9.12 9.09 14.10
C SER A 125 -10.16 10.02 13.47
N TYR A 126 -11.26 10.28 14.16
CA TYR A 126 -12.30 11.17 13.64
C TYR A 126 -12.02 12.62 14.01
N GLU A 127 -12.25 13.52 13.06
CA GLU A 127 -12.13 14.97 13.28
C GLU A 127 -13.05 15.40 14.43
N GLY A 128 -12.52 16.28 15.30
CA GLY A 128 -13.25 16.80 16.44
C GLY A 128 -13.36 15.88 17.65
N PHE A 129 -12.86 14.64 17.59
CA PHE A 129 -12.83 13.76 18.76
C PHE A 129 -11.77 14.17 19.78
N ILE A 130 -10.65 14.69 19.31
CA ILE A 130 -9.57 15.22 20.16
C ILE A 130 -9.48 16.72 19.92
N ASP A 131 -9.63 17.50 20.99
CA ASP A 131 -9.31 18.92 20.97
C ASP A 131 -7.78 19.08 20.97
N LEU A 132 -7.22 19.34 19.79
CA LEU A 132 -5.77 19.49 19.62
C LEU A 132 -5.23 20.69 20.39
N ASP A 133 -6.03 21.74 20.60
CA ASP A 133 -5.65 22.94 21.34
C ASP A 133 -5.51 22.67 22.84
N SER A 134 -6.16 21.61 23.33
CA SER A 134 -6.07 21.18 24.74
C SER A 134 -4.81 20.38 25.04
N ILE A 135 -4.08 19.89 24.04
CA ILE A 135 -2.87 19.09 24.21
C ILE A 135 -1.68 20.02 24.47
N LYS A 136 -1.39 20.25 25.73
CA LYS A 136 -0.17 21.00 26.15
C LYS A 136 1.06 20.15 25.89
N GLY A 137 1.97 20.58 25.00
CA GLY A 137 3.30 20.00 24.88
C GLY A 137 3.77 19.58 23.50
N TRP A 138 3.17 20.05 22.43
CA TRP A 138 3.72 19.94 21.08
C TRP A 138 4.36 21.26 20.67
N SER A 139 5.55 21.51 21.17
CA SER A 139 6.44 22.59 20.71
C SER A 139 7.82 22.02 20.41
#